data_7a8e481052f224e921205e45d682c351
#
_entry.id   7a8e481052f224e921205e45d682c351
#
_cell.length_a   1.000
_cell.length_b   1.000
_cell.length_c   1.000
_cell.angle_alpha   90.00
_cell.angle_beta   90.00
_cell.angle_gamma   90.00
#
_symmetry.space_group_name_H-M   'P 1'
#
loop_
_entity.id
_entity.type
_entity.pdbx_description
1 polymer ?
#
loop_
_entity_poly.entity_id
_entity_poly.type
_entity_poly.pdbx_seq_one_letter_code
_entity_poly.pdbx_strand_id
1 'polypeptide(L)'
;MTNIHHLILPGATYFFTVRLQTRGSCLLTDHIESLRYAYAKAVQEFPVTCHAMVILPDHLHAVWTEPSGGVFYTERWRRIKTRFAQAIPATSGEKSIWQRRFSEHAIRNRDDFERAVQHCAQNPVWHGLVEAADAWPYSSFAKGILDRKAAAQRHQISA
;
A
#
# COMPACT_ATOMS: atom_id res chain seq x y z
N MET A 1 -3.37 -7.54 28.63
CA MET A 1 -3.00 -8.10 27.32
C MET A 1 -4.14 -7.89 26.34
N THR A 2 -3.91 -7.10 25.35
CA THR A 2 -4.89 -6.87 24.31
C THR A 2 -4.99 -8.08 23.40
N ASN A 3 -6.13 -8.69 23.41
CA ASN A 3 -6.41 -9.80 22.54
C ASN A 3 -6.54 -9.26 21.12
N ILE A 4 -5.53 -9.52 20.30
CA ILE A 4 -5.42 -9.01 18.92
C ILE A 4 -6.66 -9.36 18.08
N HIS A 5 -7.36 -10.42 18.42
CA HIS A 5 -8.57 -10.84 17.72
C HIS A 5 -9.70 -9.81 17.72
N HIS A 6 -9.71 -8.90 18.67
CA HIS A 6 -10.70 -7.81 18.71
C HIS A 6 -10.49 -6.75 17.65
N LEU A 7 -9.31 -6.74 17.02
CA LEU A 7 -8.93 -5.73 16.04
C LEU A 7 -9.25 -6.16 14.61
N ILE A 8 -9.61 -7.42 14.38
CA ILE A 8 -9.99 -7.94 13.07
C ILE A 8 -11.52 -7.83 12.94
N LEU A 9 -11.99 -6.62 12.62
CA LEU A 9 -13.40 -6.33 12.50
C LEU A 9 -13.73 -5.87 11.06
N PRO A 10 -14.90 -6.29 10.52
CA PRO A 10 -15.42 -5.72 9.29
C PRO A 10 -15.54 -4.19 9.40
N GLY A 11 -15.13 -3.47 8.37
CA GLY A 11 -15.12 -2.01 8.37
C GLY A 11 -13.96 -1.38 9.13
N ALA A 12 -13.06 -2.18 9.72
CA ALA A 12 -11.89 -1.66 10.43
C ALA A 12 -10.81 -1.18 9.47
N THR A 13 -10.00 -0.23 9.95
CA THR A 13 -8.89 0.36 9.20
C THR A 13 -7.57 -0.17 9.72
N TYR A 14 -6.67 -0.50 8.80
CA TYR A 14 -5.35 -1.05 9.10
C TYR A 14 -4.26 -0.30 8.37
N PHE A 15 -3.10 -0.22 9.01
CA PHE A 15 -1.85 0.20 8.39
C PHE A 15 -0.99 -1.03 8.14
N PHE A 16 -0.50 -1.19 6.91
CA PHE A 16 0.29 -2.34 6.49
C PHE A 16 1.69 -1.94 6.08
N THR A 17 2.64 -2.84 6.34
CA THR A 17 3.99 -2.80 5.78
C THR A 17 4.29 -4.15 5.15
N VAL A 18 4.58 -4.15 3.86
CA VAL A 18 4.86 -5.36 3.07
C VAL A 18 6.25 -5.21 2.47
N ARG A 19 7.15 -6.16 2.73
CA ARG A 19 8.57 -6.06 2.39
C ARG A 19 9.02 -7.14 1.45
N LEU A 20 9.97 -6.78 0.56
CA LEU A 20 10.74 -7.77 -0.19
C LEU A 20 11.70 -8.50 0.75
N GLN A 21 12.08 -9.72 0.37
CA GLN A 21 13.04 -10.53 1.12
C GLN A 21 14.42 -9.87 1.13
N THR A 22 14.85 -9.31 0.01
CA THR A 22 16.16 -8.66 -0.10
C THR A 22 16.04 -7.17 0.19
N ARG A 23 16.60 -6.75 1.31
CA ARG A 23 16.69 -5.35 1.69
C ARG A 23 17.60 -4.61 0.70
N GLY A 24 17.16 -3.44 0.26
CA GLY A 24 17.88 -2.63 -0.74
C GLY A 24 17.57 -3.00 -2.19
N SER A 25 16.73 -4.02 -2.42
CA SER A 25 16.24 -4.34 -3.75
C SER A 25 15.44 -3.18 -4.34
N CYS A 26 15.43 -3.05 -5.66
CA CYS A 26 14.64 -2.06 -6.40
C CYS A 26 13.51 -2.70 -7.20
N LEU A 27 13.17 -3.96 -6.93
CA LEU A 27 12.21 -4.71 -7.76
C LEU A 27 10.84 -4.05 -7.83
N LEU A 28 10.35 -3.44 -6.74
CA LEU A 28 9.01 -2.85 -6.74
C LEU A 28 8.91 -1.66 -7.68
N THR A 29 9.91 -0.79 -7.70
CA THR A 29 9.94 0.37 -8.58
C THR A 29 10.38 0.02 -9.99
N ASP A 30 11.33 -0.91 -10.15
CA ASP A 30 11.75 -1.39 -11.47
C ASP A 30 10.61 -2.08 -12.22
N HIS A 31 9.71 -2.76 -11.49
CA HIS A 31 8.57 -3.47 -12.06
C HIS A 31 7.24 -2.88 -11.58
N ILE A 32 7.17 -1.56 -11.50
CA ILE A 32 6.00 -0.86 -10.94
C ILE A 32 4.70 -1.17 -11.68
N GLU A 33 4.75 -1.34 -13.00
CA GLU A 33 3.55 -1.65 -13.77
C GLU A 33 3.01 -3.05 -13.46
N SER A 34 3.90 -4.02 -13.23
CA SER A 34 3.50 -5.36 -12.79
C SER A 34 2.85 -5.31 -11.40
N LEU A 35 3.38 -4.48 -10.51
CA LEU A 35 2.80 -4.29 -9.19
C LEU A 35 1.43 -3.61 -9.26
N ARG A 36 1.30 -2.59 -10.09
CA ARG A 36 0.01 -1.90 -10.31
C ARG A 36 -1.05 -2.84 -10.85
N TYR A 37 -0.68 -3.69 -11.80
CA TYR A 37 -1.59 -4.69 -12.33
C TYR A 37 -2.02 -5.70 -11.27
N ALA A 38 -1.06 -6.26 -10.52
CA ALA A 38 -1.34 -7.20 -9.43
C ALA A 38 -2.27 -6.59 -8.37
N TYR A 39 -2.02 -5.34 -8.00
CA TYR A 39 -2.83 -4.59 -7.05
C TYR A 39 -4.25 -4.35 -7.57
N ALA A 40 -4.38 -3.82 -8.76
CA ALA A 40 -5.69 -3.53 -9.37
C ALA A 40 -6.56 -4.78 -9.48
N LYS A 41 -5.95 -5.91 -9.86
CA LYS A 41 -6.64 -7.19 -9.98
C LYS A 41 -7.14 -7.68 -8.63
N ALA A 42 -6.31 -7.61 -7.59
CA ALA A 42 -6.66 -8.03 -6.25
C ALA A 42 -7.77 -7.16 -5.64
N VAL A 43 -7.74 -5.84 -5.86
CA VAL A 43 -8.77 -4.91 -5.40
C VAL A 43 -10.09 -5.11 -6.14
N GLN A 44 -10.03 -5.53 -7.40
CA GLN A 44 -11.23 -5.91 -8.15
C GLN A 44 -11.90 -7.15 -7.55
N GLU A 45 -11.11 -8.14 -7.14
CA GLU A 45 -11.60 -9.38 -6.52
C GLU A 45 -12.03 -9.18 -5.06
N PHE A 46 -11.28 -8.37 -4.32
CA PHE A 46 -11.51 -8.07 -2.91
C PHE A 46 -11.49 -6.56 -2.70
N PRO A 47 -12.60 -5.86 -2.97
CA PRO A 47 -12.65 -4.40 -2.85
C PRO A 47 -12.25 -3.91 -1.47
N VAL A 48 -11.58 -2.77 -1.43
CA VAL A 48 -11.11 -2.13 -0.22
C VAL A 48 -11.06 -0.62 -0.44
N THR A 49 -11.27 0.15 0.63
CA THR A 49 -11.04 1.58 0.58
C THR A 49 -9.59 1.88 0.92
N CYS A 50 -8.84 2.42 -0.03
CA CYS A 50 -7.46 2.82 0.18
C CYS A 50 -7.37 4.31 0.50
N HIS A 51 -6.91 4.64 1.70
CA HIS A 51 -6.74 6.04 2.14
C HIS A 51 -5.38 6.60 1.78
N ALA A 52 -4.36 5.75 1.82
CA ALA A 52 -2.99 6.14 1.49
C ALA A 52 -2.20 4.91 1.06
N MET A 53 -1.27 5.11 0.15
CA MET A 53 -0.34 4.08 -0.29
C MET A 53 0.95 4.73 -0.75
N VAL A 54 2.08 4.10 -0.44
CA VAL A 54 3.40 4.47 -0.94
C VAL A 54 4.17 3.20 -1.27
N ILE A 55 4.82 3.20 -2.42
CA ILE A 55 5.66 2.10 -2.87
C ILE A 55 7.10 2.59 -2.90
N LEU A 56 7.93 1.99 -2.04
CA LEU A 56 9.37 2.21 -1.99
C LEU A 56 10.04 1.11 -2.84
N PRO A 57 11.34 1.21 -3.12
CA PRO A 57 12.00 0.18 -3.95
C PRO A 57 11.88 -1.24 -3.42
N ASP A 58 11.94 -1.45 -2.09
CA ASP A 58 11.98 -2.77 -1.47
C ASP A 58 10.84 -3.05 -0.48
N HIS A 59 9.91 -2.11 -0.30
CA HIS A 59 8.75 -2.29 0.57
C HIS A 59 7.65 -1.30 0.21
N LEU A 60 6.47 -1.54 0.75
CA LEU A 60 5.34 -0.63 0.56
C LEU A 60 4.56 -0.49 1.86
N HIS A 61 3.82 0.60 1.96
CA HIS A 61 2.87 0.86 3.04
C HIS A 61 1.50 1.16 2.44
N ALA A 62 0.46 0.73 3.13
CA ALA A 62 -0.91 1.03 2.75
C ALA A 62 -1.78 1.27 3.98
N VAL A 63 -2.74 2.17 3.86
CA VAL A 63 -3.79 2.38 4.86
C VAL A 63 -5.11 2.01 4.21
N TRP A 64 -5.72 0.92 4.66
CA TRP A 64 -6.94 0.36 4.08
C TRP A 64 -8.04 0.28 5.11
N THR A 65 -9.28 0.61 4.69
CA THR A 65 -10.49 0.25 5.43
C THR A 65 -11.15 -0.95 4.76
N GLU A 66 -11.31 -2.03 5.51
CA GLU A 66 -11.98 -3.24 5.04
C GLU A 66 -13.48 -2.99 4.86
N PRO A 67 -14.13 -3.68 3.90
CA PRO A 67 -15.56 -3.55 3.72
C PRO A 67 -16.34 -4.14 4.91
N SER A 68 -17.60 -3.72 5.07
CA SER A 68 -18.47 -4.22 6.14
C SER A 68 -18.82 -5.70 6.01
N GLY A 69 -18.64 -6.29 4.81
CA GLY A 69 -18.97 -7.68 4.53
C GLY A 69 -17.94 -8.70 4.99
N GLY A 70 -16.75 -8.29 5.41
CA GLY A 70 -15.72 -9.21 5.89
C GLY A 70 -14.32 -8.60 5.90
N VAL A 71 -13.37 -9.39 6.35
CA VAL A 71 -11.95 -9.01 6.44
C VAL A 71 -11.16 -9.87 5.45
N PHE A 72 -10.64 -9.25 4.40
CA PHE A 72 -10.02 -9.93 3.28
C PHE A 72 -8.56 -9.55 3.05
N TYR A 73 -7.92 -8.80 3.96
CA TYR A 73 -6.58 -8.28 3.71
C TYR A 73 -5.53 -9.38 3.54
N THR A 74 -5.63 -10.48 4.26
CA THR A 74 -4.67 -11.59 4.14
C THR A 74 -4.71 -12.19 2.73
N GLU A 75 -5.90 -12.47 2.22
CA GLU A 75 -6.09 -13.01 0.88
C GLU A 75 -5.72 -11.98 -0.19
N ARG A 76 -6.06 -10.72 0.02
CA ARG A 76 -5.73 -9.63 -0.89
C ARG A 76 -4.22 -9.50 -1.05
N TRP A 77 -3.47 -9.45 0.06
CA TRP A 77 -2.01 -9.39 0.02
C TRP A 77 -1.40 -10.64 -0.60
N ARG A 78 -1.94 -11.80 -0.29
CA ARG A 78 -1.47 -13.05 -0.89
C ARG A 78 -1.56 -13.00 -2.43
N ARG A 79 -2.64 -12.52 -2.96
CA ARG A 79 -2.85 -12.41 -4.41
C ARG A 79 -1.94 -11.37 -5.05
N ILE A 80 -1.77 -10.22 -4.41
CA ILE A 80 -0.85 -9.18 -4.87
C ILE A 80 0.56 -9.75 -4.95
N LYS A 81 1.02 -10.36 -3.88
CA LYS A 81 2.38 -10.92 -3.77
C LYS A 81 2.62 -12.02 -4.80
N THR A 82 1.68 -12.94 -4.95
CA THR A 82 1.79 -14.06 -5.90
C THR A 82 1.84 -13.56 -7.34
N ARG A 83 0.94 -12.67 -7.73
CA ARG A 83 0.89 -12.13 -9.09
C ARG A 83 2.14 -11.32 -9.45
N PHE A 84 2.60 -10.50 -8.51
CA PHE A 84 3.84 -9.75 -8.72
C PHE A 84 5.02 -10.70 -8.90
N ALA A 85 5.17 -11.70 -8.03
CA ALA A 85 6.25 -12.67 -8.11
C ALA A 85 6.24 -13.43 -9.43
N GLN A 86 5.08 -13.81 -9.93
CA GLN A 86 4.93 -14.49 -11.21
C GLN A 86 5.31 -13.62 -12.40
N ALA A 87 5.17 -12.31 -12.28
CA ALA A 87 5.50 -11.37 -13.34
C ALA A 87 6.99 -11.01 -13.40
N ILE A 88 7.76 -11.32 -12.35
CA ILE A 88 9.18 -11.01 -12.28
C ILE A 88 9.99 -12.15 -12.92
N PRO A 89 10.94 -11.82 -13.83
CA PRO A 89 11.82 -12.85 -14.41
C PRO A 89 12.62 -13.58 -13.34
N ALA A 90 12.76 -14.89 -13.47
CA ALA A 90 13.46 -15.77 -12.52
C ALA A 90 15.00 -15.64 -12.65
N THR A 91 15.54 -14.43 -12.67
CA THR A 91 16.96 -14.17 -12.92
C THR A 91 17.80 -13.97 -11.67
N SER A 92 17.17 -13.83 -10.51
CA SER A 92 17.88 -13.42 -9.30
C SER A 92 18.37 -14.57 -8.43
N GLY A 93 17.98 -15.83 -8.71
CA GLY A 93 18.33 -16.98 -7.88
C GLY A 93 17.69 -16.96 -6.48
N GLU A 94 16.84 -15.99 -6.20
CA GLU A 94 16.14 -15.89 -4.94
C GLU A 94 14.96 -16.87 -4.92
N LYS A 95 14.89 -17.66 -3.84
CA LYS A 95 13.79 -18.63 -3.67
C LYS A 95 12.45 -17.97 -3.35
N SER A 96 12.48 -16.74 -2.82
CA SER A 96 11.28 -15.97 -2.49
C SER A 96 11.56 -14.49 -2.70
N ILE A 97 10.68 -13.81 -3.43
CA ILE A 97 10.76 -12.37 -3.66
C ILE A 97 10.29 -11.60 -2.43
N TRP A 98 9.25 -12.08 -1.77
CA TRP A 98 8.63 -11.40 -0.63
C TRP A 98 9.04 -12.02 0.69
N GLN A 99 9.11 -11.19 1.73
CA GLN A 99 9.10 -11.72 3.09
C GLN A 99 7.80 -12.50 3.33
N ARG A 100 7.89 -13.57 4.09
CA ARG A 100 6.78 -14.48 4.31
C ARG A 100 5.58 -13.81 4.99
N ARG A 101 5.86 -12.89 5.93
CA ARG A 101 4.85 -12.18 6.69
C ARG A 101 4.88 -10.69 6.36
N PHE A 102 3.77 -10.02 6.56
CA PHE A 102 3.67 -8.58 6.53
C PHE A 102 3.29 -8.08 7.92
N SER A 103 3.57 -6.80 8.19
CA SER A 103 3.15 -6.14 9.43
C SER A 103 1.78 -5.51 9.22
N GLU A 104 0.94 -5.61 10.24
CA GLU A 104 -0.37 -4.99 10.28
C GLU A 104 -0.57 -4.27 11.61
N HIS A 105 -1.15 -3.09 11.57
CA HIS A 105 -1.49 -2.31 12.74
C HIS A 105 -2.93 -1.82 12.59
N ALA A 106 -3.81 -2.25 13.51
CA ALA A 106 -5.19 -1.79 13.52
C ALA A 106 -5.24 -0.35 14.03
N ILE A 107 -5.85 0.51 13.23
CA ILE A 107 -6.02 1.93 13.55
C ILE A 107 -7.08 2.06 14.66
N ARG A 108 -6.72 2.70 15.77
CA ARG A 108 -7.54 2.77 16.99
C ARG A 108 -8.36 4.04 17.09
N ASN A 109 -7.88 5.14 16.52
CA ASN A 109 -8.52 6.45 16.60
C ASN A 109 -8.02 7.35 15.48
N ARG A 110 -8.52 8.58 15.45
CA ARG A 110 -8.19 9.56 14.41
C ARG A 110 -6.70 9.93 14.40
N ASP A 111 -6.10 10.12 15.57
CA ASP A 111 -4.66 10.48 15.68
C ASP A 111 -3.80 9.35 15.12
N ASP A 112 -4.16 8.11 15.41
CA ASP A 112 -3.48 6.92 14.90
C ASP A 112 -3.61 6.85 13.36
N PHE A 113 -4.79 7.15 12.83
CA PHE A 113 -5.04 7.24 11.39
C PHE A 113 -4.17 8.31 10.74
N GLU A 114 -4.14 9.50 11.30
CA GLU A 114 -3.36 10.62 10.75
C GLU A 114 -1.86 10.30 10.75
N ARG A 115 -1.35 9.65 11.82
CA ARG A 115 0.04 9.19 11.88
C ARG A 115 0.36 8.16 10.79
N ALA A 116 -0.55 7.22 10.55
CA ALA A 116 -0.36 6.21 9.51
C ALA A 116 -0.34 6.84 8.11
N VAL A 117 -1.26 7.76 7.82
CA VAL A 117 -1.30 8.50 6.55
C VAL A 117 -0.03 9.33 6.38
N GLN A 118 0.40 10.03 7.42
CA GLN A 118 1.63 10.84 7.40
C GLN A 118 2.87 9.96 7.21
N HIS A 119 2.89 8.78 7.80
CA HIS A 119 3.96 7.80 7.59
C HIS A 119 4.09 7.41 6.11
N CYS A 120 2.97 7.16 5.43
CA CYS A 120 2.97 6.91 3.99
C CYS A 120 3.50 8.13 3.22
N ALA A 121 3.01 9.33 3.54
CA ALA A 121 3.36 10.54 2.82
C ALA A 121 4.85 10.89 2.93
N GLN A 122 5.41 10.80 4.13
CA GLN A 122 6.79 11.23 4.43
C GLN A 122 7.83 10.12 4.23
N ASN A 123 7.43 8.89 4.04
CA ASN A 123 8.35 7.75 3.95
C ASN A 123 9.43 7.93 2.89
N PRO A 124 9.13 8.39 1.66
CA PRO A 124 10.17 8.62 0.65
C PRO A 124 11.18 9.70 1.05
N VAL A 125 10.74 10.72 1.79
CA VAL A 125 11.63 11.78 2.32
C VAL A 125 12.53 11.20 3.40
N TRP A 126 11.98 10.44 4.34
CA TRP A 126 12.74 9.82 5.43
C TRP A 126 13.80 8.84 4.91
N HIS A 127 13.55 8.18 3.78
CA HIS A 127 14.51 7.28 3.14
C HIS A 127 15.48 8.01 2.20
N GLY A 128 15.42 9.34 2.12
CA GLY A 128 16.34 10.13 1.30
C GLY A 128 16.14 10.01 -0.20
N LEU A 129 14.98 9.54 -0.64
CA LEU A 129 14.68 9.34 -2.07
C LEU A 129 14.26 10.63 -2.77
N VAL A 130 13.59 11.50 -2.05
CA VAL A 130 13.12 12.81 -2.53
C VAL A 130 13.21 13.83 -1.40
N GLU A 131 13.17 15.13 -1.76
CA GLU A 131 13.18 16.22 -0.78
C GLU A 131 11.78 16.59 -0.28
N ALA A 132 10.76 16.35 -1.12
CA ALA A 132 9.37 16.65 -0.80
C ALA A 132 8.49 15.41 -1.01
N ALA A 133 7.48 15.23 -0.16
CA ALA A 133 6.59 14.08 -0.21
C ALA A 133 5.87 13.94 -1.55
N ASP A 134 5.44 15.05 -2.15
CA ASP A 134 4.72 15.06 -3.43
C ASP A 134 5.62 14.82 -4.66
N ALA A 135 6.93 14.81 -4.46
CA ALA A 135 7.91 14.55 -5.54
C ALA A 135 8.10 13.03 -5.81
N TRP A 136 7.65 12.15 -4.92
CA TRP A 136 7.77 10.70 -5.12
C TRP A 136 6.63 10.19 -5.99
N PRO A 137 6.91 9.65 -7.21
CA PRO A 137 5.84 9.32 -8.16
C PRO A 137 5.00 8.10 -7.76
N TYR A 138 5.52 7.24 -6.89
CA TYR A 138 4.86 5.99 -6.49
C TYR A 138 4.16 6.12 -5.14
N SER A 139 3.50 7.25 -4.94
CA SER A 139 2.76 7.60 -3.73
C SER A 139 1.40 8.16 -4.10
N SER A 140 0.39 7.88 -3.28
CA SER A 140 -0.92 8.52 -3.42
C SER A 140 -0.87 10.05 -3.17
N PHE A 141 0.26 10.56 -2.69
CA PHE A 141 0.53 11.99 -2.48
C PHE A 141 1.35 12.61 -3.59
N ALA A 142 1.67 11.87 -4.65
CA ALA A 142 2.39 12.41 -5.80
C ALA A 142 1.64 13.61 -6.40
N LYS A 143 2.38 14.67 -6.75
CA LYS A 143 1.82 15.94 -7.22
C LYS A 143 0.80 15.79 -8.34
N GLY A 144 1.10 15.00 -9.37
CA GLY A 144 0.19 14.77 -10.49
C GLY A 144 -1.10 14.08 -10.10
N ILE A 145 -1.11 13.23 -9.08
CA ILE A 145 -2.31 12.57 -8.55
C ILE A 145 -3.16 13.56 -7.76
N LEU A 146 -2.53 14.39 -6.92
CA LEU A 146 -3.23 15.41 -6.13
C LEU A 146 -3.91 16.44 -7.04
N ASP A 147 -3.23 16.88 -8.10
CA ASP A 147 -3.78 17.81 -9.07
C ASP A 147 -5.00 17.23 -9.79
N ARG A 148 -4.95 15.95 -10.16
CA ARG A 148 -6.08 15.25 -10.79
C ARG A 148 -7.28 15.11 -9.85
N LYS A 149 -7.03 14.80 -8.58
CA LYS A 149 -8.08 14.71 -7.56
C LYS A 149 -8.74 16.06 -7.34
N ALA A 150 -7.98 17.14 -7.25
CA ALA A 150 -8.49 18.50 -7.09
C ALA A 150 -9.33 18.93 -8.29
N ALA A 151 -8.93 18.59 -9.51
CA ALA A 151 -9.68 18.87 -10.74
C ALA A 151 -11.02 18.10 -10.76
N ALA A 152 -11.01 16.82 -10.37
CA ALA A 152 -12.20 15.99 -10.31
C ALA A 152 -13.23 16.54 -9.29
N GLN A 153 -12.75 16.99 -8.11
CA GLN A 153 -13.61 17.58 -7.08
C GLN A 153 -14.26 18.90 -7.57
N ARG A 154 -13.52 19.74 -8.29
CA ARG A 154 -14.07 20.98 -8.86
C ARG A 154 -15.17 20.70 -9.87
N HIS A 155 -15.06 19.65 -10.67
CA HIS A 155 -16.08 19.24 -11.63
C HIS A 155 -17.36 18.76 -10.96
N GLN A 156 -17.28 18.11 -9.80
CA GLN A 156 -18.44 17.65 -9.03
C GLN A 156 -19.21 18.79 -8.37
N ILE A 157 -18.54 19.89 -8.05
CA ILE A 157 -19.17 21.08 -7.42
C ILE A 157 -19.85 21.97 -8.46
N SER A 158 -19.44 21.89 -9.73
CA SER A 158 -19.98 22.72 -10.83
C SER A 158 -21.12 22.04 -11.59
N ALA A 159 -21.50 20.86 -11.22
CA ALA A 159 -22.64 20.12 -11.76
C ALA A 159 -23.82 20.14 -10.80
#